data_a74d78d0d7ce00455d0245e93de279a1
#
_entry.id   a74d78d0d7ce00455d0245e93de279a1
#
_cell.length_a   1.000
_cell.length_b   1.000
_cell.length_c   1.000
_cell.angle_alpha   90.00
_cell.angle_beta   90.00
_cell.angle_gamma   90.00
#
_symmetry.space_group_name_H-M   'P 1'
#
loop_
_entity.id
_entity.type
_entity.pdbx_description
1 polymer ?
#
loop_
_entity_poly.entity_id
_entity_poly.type
_entity_poly.pdbx_seq_one_letter_code
_entity_poly.pdbx_strand_id
1 'polypeptide(L)'
;MNQSVAISNESPESFVRQFQQDYMEWNDQVFSLRDSMPNEYMDLAGKAWRTLLTKYTLPDFVGEPIAFGSESSHDPNKEKILSVKNTNNIAVVTTQYLVPDGYSPIYEYHLIFQGGRWYLTQVYFADEGQLYPGL
;
A
#
# COMPACT_ATOMS: atom_id res chain seq x y z
N MET A 1 21.95 -5.56 -22.20
CA MET A 1 21.77 -5.27 -21.49
C MET A 1 20.75 -4.69 -21.18
N ASN A 2 20.18 -4.56 -20.88
CA ASN A 2 19.55 -3.84 -20.49
C ASN A 2 18.24 -4.05 -19.95
N GLN A 3 17.31 -5.10 -20.08
CA GLN A 3 16.04 -5.31 -19.47
C GLN A 3 16.11 -5.29 -17.97
N SER A 4 17.08 -5.94 -17.37
CA SER A 4 17.26 -5.93 -15.94
C SER A 4 17.52 -4.51 -15.42
N VAL A 5 18.20 -3.69 -16.22
CA VAL A 5 18.43 -2.30 -15.86
C VAL A 5 17.11 -1.55 -15.81
N ALA A 6 16.24 -1.78 -16.80
CA ALA A 6 14.93 -1.12 -16.82
C ALA A 6 14.09 -1.53 -15.61
N ILE A 7 14.12 -2.81 -15.22
CA ILE A 7 13.37 -3.27 -14.05
C ILE A 7 13.90 -2.66 -12.77
N SER A 8 15.24 -2.58 -12.64
CA SER A 8 15.86 -2.03 -11.43
C SER A 8 15.71 -0.53 -11.31
N ASN A 9 15.20 0.15 -12.37
CA ASN A 9 15.03 1.59 -12.37
C ASN A 9 13.63 2.03 -11.95
N GLU A 10 12.79 1.11 -11.48
CA GLU A 10 11.51 1.52 -10.94
C GLU A 10 11.71 2.43 -9.73
N SER A 11 11.04 3.57 -9.75
CA SER A 11 11.16 4.53 -8.65
C SER A 11 10.30 4.11 -7.47
N PRO A 12 10.67 4.55 -6.24
CA PRO A 12 9.81 4.34 -5.09
C PRO A 12 8.41 4.90 -5.28
N GLU A 13 8.30 6.08 -5.90
CA GLU A 13 6.99 6.69 -6.16
C GLU A 13 6.13 5.80 -7.06
N SER A 14 6.69 5.30 -8.14
CA SER A 14 5.96 4.44 -9.07
C SER A 14 5.49 3.17 -8.38
N PHE A 15 6.34 2.58 -7.56
CA PHE A 15 6.00 1.38 -6.80
C PHE A 15 4.85 1.64 -5.83
N VAL A 16 4.89 2.77 -5.11
CA VAL A 16 3.84 3.14 -4.17
C VAL A 16 2.52 3.40 -4.91
N ARG A 17 2.57 4.09 -6.06
CA ARG A 17 1.37 4.34 -6.86
C ARG A 17 0.72 3.05 -7.31
N GLN A 18 1.52 2.07 -7.71
CA GLN A 18 1.00 0.77 -8.11
C GLN A 18 0.35 0.06 -6.93
N PHE A 19 0.98 0.11 -5.76
CA PHE A 19 0.40 -0.45 -4.55
C PHE A 19 -0.94 0.20 -4.21
N GLN A 20 -1.01 1.53 -4.27
CA GLN A 20 -2.26 2.26 -3.98
C GLN A 20 -3.37 1.82 -4.92
N GLN A 21 -3.05 1.67 -6.20
CA GLN A 21 -4.03 1.23 -7.20
C GLN A 21 -4.53 -0.18 -6.90
N ASP A 22 -3.62 -1.11 -6.64
CA ASP A 22 -4.00 -2.49 -6.34
C ASP A 22 -4.75 -2.59 -5.01
N TYR A 23 -4.36 -1.80 -4.02
CA TYR A 23 -5.06 -1.76 -2.73
C TYR A 23 -6.50 -1.26 -2.91
N MET A 24 -6.68 -0.19 -3.67
CA MET A 24 -8.01 0.36 -3.92
C MET A 24 -8.89 -0.66 -4.63
N GLU A 25 -8.36 -1.33 -5.65
CA GLU A 25 -9.11 -2.35 -6.38
C GLU A 25 -9.50 -3.50 -5.47
N TRP A 26 -8.59 -3.95 -4.60
CA TRP A 26 -8.89 -4.98 -3.61
C TRP A 26 -10.02 -4.53 -2.68
N ASN A 27 -9.88 -3.32 -2.13
CA ASN A 27 -10.88 -2.78 -1.18
C ASN A 27 -12.26 -2.72 -1.81
N ASP A 28 -12.35 -2.16 -3.03
CA ASP A 28 -13.64 -1.96 -3.67
C ASP A 28 -14.28 -3.28 -4.07
N GLN A 29 -13.47 -4.22 -4.53
CA GLN A 29 -13.96 -5.53 -4.92
C GLN A 29 -14.50 -6.29 -3.72
N VAL A 30 -13.74 -6.37 -2.61
CA VAL A 30 -14.21 -7.13 -1.45
C VAL A 30 -15.38 -6.43 -0.76
N PHE A 31 -15.42 -5.11 -0.77
CA PHE A 31 -16.56 -4.39 -0.22
C PHE A 31 -17.85 -4.74 -0.96
N SER A 32 -17.77 -4.86 -2.29
CA SER A 32 -18.94 -5.22 -3.11
C SER A 32 -19.40 -6.65 -2.85
N LEU A 33 -18.49 -7.55 -2.46
CA LEU A 33 -18.86 -8.94 -2.16
C LEU A 33 -19.72 -9.08 -0.90
N ARG A 34 -19.70 -8.08 -0.03
CA ARG A 34 -20.47 -8.11 1.20
C ARG A 34 -21.95 -8.38 0.95
N ASP A 35 -22.49 -7.79 -0.10
CA ASP A 35 -23.92 -7.95 -0.41
C ASP A 35 -24.20 -9.18 -1.25
N SER A 36 -23.29 -9.53 -2.17
CA SER A 36 -23.51 -10.65 -3.09
C SER A 36 -23.11 -12.00 -2.49
N MET A 37 -22.13 -12.00 -1.58
CA MET A 37 -21.61 -13.24 -0.98
C MET A 37 -21.43 -13.06 0.54
N PRO A 38 -22.54 -12.86 1.28
CA PRO A 38 -22.44 -12.45 2.68
C PRO A 38 -21.78 -13.48 3.60
N ASN A 39 -21.77 -14.76 3.22
CA ASN A 39 -21.18 -15.80 4.05
C ASN A 39 -19.73 -16.09 3.72
N GLU A 40 -19.25 -15.66 2.54
CA GLU A 40 -17.90 -16.00 2.07
C GLU A 40 -17.01 -14.79 1.89
N TYR A 41 -17.55 -13.58 1.94
CA TYR A 41 -16.77 -12.41 1.55
C TYR A 41 -15.51 -12.18 2.41
N MET A 42 -15.56 -12.51 3.69
CA MET A 42 -14.38 -12.35 4.55
C MET A 42 -13.26 -13.33 4.18
N ASP A 43 -13.62 -14.58 3.84
CA ASP A 43 -12.62 -15.55 3.38
C ASP A 43 -12.00 -15.11 2.06
N LEU A 44 -12.83 -14.64 1.14
CA LEU A 44 -12.36 -14.16 -0.16
C LEU A 44 -11.49 -12.92 0.01
N ALA A 45 -11.89 -12.00 0.89
CA ALA A 45 -11.12 -10.81 1.18
C ALA A 45 -9.74 -11.16 1.74
N GLY A 46 -9.67 -12.13 2.65
CA GLY A 46 -8.42 -12.57 3.24
C GLY A 46 -7.49 -13.23 2.23
N LYS A 47 -8.04 -14.04 1.33
CA LYS A 47 -7.24 -14.68 0.28
C LYS A 47 -6.67 -13.64 -0.70
N ALA A 48 -7.51 -12.70 -1.12
CA ALA A 48 -7.07 -11.63 -2.01
C ALA A 48 -6.05 -10.72 -1.33
N TRP A 49 -6.21 -10.49 -0.02
CA TRP A 49 -5.26 -9.71 0.77
C TRP A 49 -3.89 -10.38 0.79
N ARG A 50 -3.84 -11.70 1.02
CA ARG A 50 -2.57 -12.43 1.01
C ARG A 50 -1.88 -12.36 -0.35
N THR A 51 -2.66 -12.41 -1.43
CA THR A 51 -2.12 -12.26 -2.78
C THR A 51 -1.51 -10.86 -2.95
N LEU A 52 -2.21 -9.83 -2.48
CA LEU A 52 -1.71 -8.46 -2.53
C LEU A 52 -0.41 -8.32 -1.74
N LEU A 53 -0.38 -8.81 -0.50
CA LEU A 53 0.82 -8.74 0.33
C LEU A 53 1.99 -9.49 -0.31
N THR A 54 1.73 -10.67 -0.86
CA THR A 54 2.79 -11.45 -1.52
C THR A 54 3.43 -10.68 -2.68
N LYS A 55 2.65 -9.88 -3.38
CA LYS A 55 3.16 -9.08 -4.49
C LYS A 55 4.07 -7.95 -4.02
N TYR A 56 3.79 -7.36 -2.86
CA TYR A 56 4.44 -6.12 -2.43
C TYR A 56 5.38 -6.25 -1.25
N THR A 57 5.29 -7.33 -0.47
CA THR A 57 6.09 -7.48 0.74
C THR A 57 7.03 -8.68 0.63
N LEU A 58 8.01 -8.73 1.54
CA LEU A 58 8.92 -9.87 1.62
C LEU A 58 8.18 -11.10 2.16
N PRO A 59 8.66 -12.32 1.84
CA PRO A 59 7.93 -13.55 2.21
C PRO A 59 7.70 -13.74 3.70
N ASP A 60 8.53 -13.16 4.55
CA ASP A 60 8.41 -13.29 6.01
C ASP A 60 7.58 -12.18 6.65
N PHE A 61 6.98 -11.32 5.84
CA PHE A 61 6.16 -10.23 6.37
C PHE A 61 4.91 -10.77 7.04
N VAL A 62 4.60 -10.27 8.23
CA VAL A 62 3.37 -10.59 8.95
C VAL A 62 2.57 -9.31 9.10
N GLY A 63 1.38 -9.28 8.51
CA GLY A 63 0.55 -8.08 8.53
C GLY A 63 -0.50 -8.10 9.63
N GLU A 64 -1.18 -6.97 9.77
CA GLU A 64 -2.30 -6.82 10.68
C GLU A 64 -3.56 -7.47 10.10
N PRO A 65 -4.59 -7.71 10.90
CA PRO A 65 -5.86 -8.16 10.36
C PRO A 65 -6.40 -7.21 9.31
N ILE A 66 -7.08 -7.77 8.31
CA ILE A 66 -7.57 -6.97 7.19
C ILE A 66 -8.67 -6.01 7.62
N ALA A 67 -8.70 -4.85 6.94
CA ALA A 67 -9.77 -3.87 7.11
C ALA A 67 -10.06 -3.25 5.75
N PHE A 68 -11.34 -3.06 5.47
CA PHE A 68 -11.79 -2.41 4.24
C PHE A 68 -13.11 -1.71 4.51
N GLY A 69 -13.50 -0.82 3.60
CA GLY A 69 -14.71 -0.05 3.80
C GLY A 69 -15.28 0.47 2.50
N SER A 70 -16.32 1.29 2.60
CA SER A 70 -16.95 1.90 1.44
C SER A 70 -16.00 2.80 0.66
N GLU A 71 -14.99 3.33 1.35
CA GLU A 71 -13.96 4.16 0.73
C GLU A 71 -12.60 3.58 1.06
N SER A 72 -11.76 3.41 0.05
CA SER A 72 -10.43 2.85 0.24
C SER A 72 -9.54 3.79 1.04
N SER A 73 -8.73 3.23 1.94
CA SER A 73 -7.76 4.01 2.71
C SER A 73 -6.59 4.49 1.86
N HIS A 74 -6.37 3.89 0.70
CA HIS A 74 -5.32 4.30 -0.23
C HIS A 74 -5.90 4.37 -1.62
N ASP A 75 -5.68 5.51 -2.28
CA ASP A 75 -6.24 5.80 -3.60
C ASP A 75 -5.27 6.72 -4.31
N PRO A 76 -4.69 6.30 -5.45
CA PRO A 76 -3.70 7.12 -6.13
C PRO A 76 -4.25 8.46 -6.63
N ASN A 77 -5.56 8.57 -6.79
CA ASN A 77 -6.18 9.81 -7.24
C ASN A 77 -6.41 10.79 -6.10
N LYS A 78 -6.40 10.33 -4.85
CA LYS A 78 -6.66 11.16 -3.68
C LYS A 78 -5.43 11.35 -2.81
N GLU A 79 -4.47 10.43 -2.89
CA GLU A 79 -3.23 10.53 -2.12
C GLU A 79 -2.19 11.32 -2.90
N LYS A 80 -1.71 12.41 -2.30
CA LYS A 80 -0.67 13.24 -2.87
C LYS A 80 0.67 12.86 -2.25
N ILE A 81 1.70 12.67 -3.09
CA ILE A 81 3.05 12.42 -2.59
C ILE A 81 3.64 13.75 -2.14
N LEU A 82 4.02 13.82 -0.86
CA LEU A 82 4.62 15.00 -0.27
C LEU A 82 6.14 14.98 -0.38
N SER A 83 6.76 13.81 -0.17
CA SER A 83 8.21 13.70 -0.22
C SER A 83 8.63 12.26 -0.46
N VAL A 84 9.84 12.11 -0.99
CA VAL A 84 10.49 10.82 -1.17
C VAL A 84 11.89 10.95 -0.62
N LYS A 85 12.25 10.11 0.36
CA LYS A 85 13.60 10.02 0.88
C LYS A 85 14.15 8.67 0.48
N ASN A 86 15.25 8.68 -0.25
CA ASN A 86 15.85 7.47 -0.80
C ASN A 86 17.32 7.45 -0.43
N THR A 87 17.72 6.53 0.43
CA THR A 87 19.09 6.42 0.90
C THR A 87 19.53 4.97 0.76
N ASN A 88 20.44 4.71 -0.16
CA ASN A 88 20.93 3.36 -0.44
C ASN A 88 19.76 2.45 -0.82
N ASN A 89 19.48 1.45 -0.02
CA ASN A 89 18.44 0.45 -0.31
C ASN A 89 17.14 0.73 0.44
N ILE A 90 17.02 1.88 1.08
CA ILE A 90 15.85 2.22 1.90
C ILE A 90 15.19 3.45 1.30
N ALA A 91 13.87 3.43 1.22
CA ALA A 91 13.11 4.60 0.80
C ALA A 91 11.91 4.81 1.69
N VAL A 92 11.54 6.07 1.90
CA VAL A 92 10.32 6.44 2.59
C VAL A 92 9.57 7.41 1.70
N VAL A 93 8.36 7.02 1.30
CA VAL A 93 7.47 7.88 0.52
C VAL A 93 6.39 8.38 1.46
N THR A 94 6.32 9.68 1.65
CA THR A 94 5.32 10.31 2.51
C THR A 94 4.20 10.87 1.66
N THR A 95 2.96 10.56 2.02
CA THR A 95 1.78 10.98 1.28
C THR A 95 0.77 11.64 2.20
N GLN A 96 -0.18 12.35 1.59
CA GLN A 96 -1.34 12.87 2.29
C GLN A 96 -2.58 12.51 1.51
N TYR A 97 -3.52 11.84 2.18
CA TYR A 97 -4.81 11.50 1.59
C TYR A 97 -5.73 12.72 1.76
N LEU A 98 -6.10 13.33 0.65
CA LEU A 98 -6.81 14.60 0.67
C LEU A 98 -8.30 14.39 0.94
N VAL A 99 -8.78 14.96 2.04
CA VAL A 99 -10.17 14.92 2.45
C VAL A 99 -10.70 16.36 2.43
N PRO A 100 -11.68 16.70 1.57
CA PRO A 100 -12.10 18.09 1.41
C PRO A 100 -12.61 18.75 2.67
N ASP A 101 -13.36 18.02 3.48
CA ASP A 101 -14.04 18.61 4.65
C ASP A 101 -13.62 17.93 5.94
N GLY A 102 -12.33 17.73 6.15
CA GLY A 102 -11.90 17.09 7.36
C GLY A 102 -10.41 16.89 7.43
N TYR A 103 -10.02 16.04 8.36
CA TYR A 103 -8.62 15.73 8.56
C TYR A 103 -8.09 14.90 7.37
N SER A 104 -6.98 15.33 6.81
CA SER A 104 -6.33 14.62 5.69
C SER A 104 -5.16 13.81 6.25
N PRO A 105 -5.31 12.50 6.37
CA PRO A 105 -4.28 11.68 7.01
C PRO A 105 -2.98 11.63 6.20
N ILE A 106 -1.89 11.50 6.94
CA ILE A 106 -0.55 11.37 6.36
C ILE A 106 -0.09 9.94 6.55
N TYR A 107 0.48 9.37 5.51
CA TYR A 107 1.03 8.01 5.53
C TYR A 107 2.49 8.03 5.15
N GLU A 108 3.24 7.07 5.67
CA GLU A 108 4.61 6.81 5.26
C GLU A 108 4.71 5.38 4.74
N TYR A 109 5.13 5.24 3.49
CA TYR A 109 5.38 3.95 2.87
C TYR A 109 6.87 3.66 3.01
N HIS A 110 7.19 2.68 3.81
CA HIS A 110 8.58 2.28 4.04
C HIS A 110 8.94 1.14 3.12
N LEU A 111 10.05 1.29 2.39
CA LEU A 111 10.45 0.38 1.34
C LEU A 111 11.89 -0.06 1.51
N ILE A 112 12.18 -1.26 1.04
CA ILE A 112 13.53 -1.75 0.92
C ILE A 112 13.75 -2.24 -0.51
N PHE A 113 14.94 -1.94 -1.07
CA PHE A 113 15.34 -2.44 -2.38
C PHE A 113 16.20 -3.67 -2.17
N GLN A 114 15.75 -4.82 -2.67
CA GLN A 114 16.40 -6.09 -2.42
C GLN A 114 16.14 -7.02 -3.59
N GLY A 115 17.19 -7.71 -4.03
CA GLY A 115 17.04 -8.65 -5.13
C GLY A 115 16.56 -8.02 -6.44
N GLY A 116 16.90 -6.76 -6.66
CA GLY A 116 16.58 -6.07 -7.91
C GLY A 116 15.22 -5.40 -7.94
N ARG A 117 14.54 -5.29 -6.81
CA ARG A 117 13.22 -4.64 -6.79
C ARG A 117 12.91 -4.05 -5.40
N TRP A 118 11.91 -3.16 -5.39
CA TRP A 118 11.38 -2.62 -4.14
C TRP A 118 10.38 -3.58 -3.50
N TYR A 119 10.34 -3.54 -2.18
CA TYR A 119 9.32 -4.21 -1.36
C TYR A 119 8.86 -3.25 -0.29
N LEU A 120 7.58 -3.32 0.07
CA LEU A 120 7.08 -2.63 1.25
C LEU A 120 7.55 -3.37 2.51
N THR A 121 8.09 -2.65 3.47
CA THR A 121 8.33 -3.20 4.80
C THR A 121 7.20 -2.85 5.74
N GLN A 122 6.53 -1.71 5.52
CA GLN A 122 5.30 -1.35 6.24
C GLN A 122 4.72 -0.09 5.62
N VAL A 123 3.44 0.14 5.84
CA VAL A 123 2.78 1.42 5.60
C VAL A 123 2.32 1.93 6.96
N TYR A 124 2.73 3.14 7.32
CA TYR A 124 2.41 3.73 8.61
C TYR A 124 1.43 4.88 8.46
N PHE A 125 0.48 4.96 9.38
CA PHE A 125 -0.32 6.15 9.59
C PHE A 125 0.46 7.06 10.55
N ALA A 126 0.74 8.29 10.12
CA ALA A 126 1.53 9.24 10.92
C ALA A 126 0.57 10.21 11.62
N ASP A 127 0.66 10.29 12.94
CA ASP A 127 -0.21 11.17 13.72
C ASP A 127 0.53 11.66 14.96
N GLU A 128 0.60 12.97 15.12
CA GLU A 128 1.20 13.63 16.28
C GLU A 128 2.60 13.11 16.60
N GLY A 129 3.42 12.94 15.57
CA GLY A 129 4.80 12.52 15.74
C GLY A 129 4.99 11.02 15.97
N GLN A 130 3.92 10.23 15.89
CA GLN A 130 3.98 8.80 16.07
C GLN A 130 3.58 8.09 14.77
N LEU A 131 4.08 6.87 14.60
CA LEU A 131 3.77 6.02 13.44
C LEU A 131 3.01 4.79 13.92
N TYR A 132 1.89 4.50 13.25
CA TYR A 132 1.05 3.35 13.55
C TYR A 132 1.02 2.44 12.33
N PRO A 133 1.39 1.15 12.46
CA PRO A 133 1.40 0.24 11.30
C PRO A 133 -0.01 0.02 10.76
N GLY A 134 -0.10 -0.04 9.42
CA GLY A 134 -1.37 -0.19 8.72
C GLY A 134 -1.51 -1.42 7.85
N LEU A 135 -0.45 -2.22 7.72
CA LEU A 135 -0.52 -3.47 6.96
C LEU A 135 -0.45 -4.69 7.85
#